data_07d3788c4951a6ae3709f2f74944bcdc
#
_entry.id   07d3788c4951a6ae3709f2f74944bcdc
#
_cell.length_a   1.000
_cell.length_b   1.000
_cell.length_c   1.000
_cell.angle_alpha   90.00
_cell.angle_beta   90.00
_cell.angle_gamma   90.00
#
_symmetry.space_group_name_H-M   'P 1'
#
loop_
_entity.id
_entity.type
_entity.pdbx_description
1 polymer ?
#
loop_
_entity_poly.entity_id
_entity_poly.type
_entity_poly.pdbx_seq_one_letter_code
_entity_poly.pdbx_strand_id
1 'polypeptide(L)'
;MSENYYLRQNVQVEPLVDQWYAWPHLIPPATSARNITHRHFKIMDSYIAAPQIHANAVKNPKMLGGPFIDYGGKRVDEVRELRDRTKRDRANLIELSQAIESLDAMLRTSAKGYSLHPLYEKIPAPLRGYVELVYDLNHHPSFRLMEPLLYRSRYYDPSQQSMMLSTTSSDDRPFVLSTPRLESEDSLHLRLPFNSPVIDDLFRLKSTARPWNEIKDMLSTPDSQDNLLKMFLTPEAPPAYSPYTGPGVRWRYFGHACILIESQGISMLFDPVLSYTYENGISRYTYLDLPETIDYVLVTHDHQDHILFETLLQIRHKVKNIVVPRNNKGTLQDPSLKLLFQNCGFKNVIEIDELDEIQDGQVRITGLPFFGEHADLDIKSKMAWLARIGAHSLLFAADSCNIEPHLYEHLHRDLGDVDALFLGMECDGAPLSWLYGPLLTQKVERAMDESRRLSGSNCEQGMHIVNTFNCREAYVYAMGQEPWLNYIMSVKYTEQSRPITESNRLIETCKQRGIIAERLFGEKEILLEQKPPRAAAAPELISA
;
A
#
# COMPACT_ATOMS: atom_id res chain seq x y z
N MET A 1 4.45 -16.90 40.75
CA MET A 1 4.84 -15.84 39.80
C MET A 1 3.92 -15.99 38.62
N SER A 2 3.21 -14.94 38.19
CA SER A 2 2.39 -15.00 36.98
C SER A 2 3.30 -15.22 35.78
N GLU A 3 2.97 -16.20 34.95
CA GLU A 3 3.70 -16.51 33.72
C GLU A 3 3.52 -15.36 32.73
N ASN A 4 4.63 -14.90 32.13
CA ASN A 4 4.65 -13.82 31.14
C ASN A 4 4.60 -14.40 29.74
N TYR A 5 3.89 -13.74 28.83
CA TYR A 5 3.67 -14.21 27.47
C TYR A 5 4.03 -13.16 26.43
N TYR A 6 4.53 -13.64 25.30
CA TYR A 6 4.74 -12.93 24.04
C TYR A 6 3.65 -13.31 23.04
N LEU A 7 3.37 -12.44 22.07
CA LEU A 7 2.59 -12.80 20.88
C LEU A 7 3.46 -13.66 19.95
N ARG A 8 2.96 -14.82 19.54
CA ARG A 8 3.68 -15.71 18.62
C ARG A 8 4.00 -15.00 17.30
N GLN A 9 5.16 -15.31 16.70
CA GLN A 9 5.62 -14.65 15.47
C GLN A 9 4.83 -15.05 14.24
N ASN A 10 4.12 -16.19 14.26
CA ASN A 10 3.23 -16.66 13.22
C ASN A 10 1.76 -16.25 13.42
N VAL A 11 1.46 -15.38 14.37
CA VAL A 11 0.13 -14.77 14.49
C VAL A 11 0.03 -13.63 13.50
N GLN A 12 -0.83 -13.80 12.51
CA GLN A 12 -1.23 -12.73 11.61
C GLN A 12 -2.36 -11.93 12.24
N VAL A 13 -2.35 -10.62 12.00
CA VAL A 13 -3.35 -9.70 12.55
C VAL A 13 -3.86 -8.82 11.43
N GLU A 14 -4.97 -9.22 10.82
CA GLU A 14 -5.57 -8.52 9.68
C GLU A 14 -6.43 -7.34 10.14
N PRO A 15 -6.15 -6.10 9.70
CA PRO A 15 -7.03 -4.97 9.92
C PRO A 15 -8.23 -5.02 8.98
N LEU A 16 -9.43 -4.88 9.53
CA LEU A 16 -10.68 -5.02 8.80
C LEU A 16 -11.58 -3.79 8.94
N VAL A 17 -12.30 -3.46 7.86
CA VAL A 17 -13.45 -2.54 7.86
C VAL A 17 -14.67 -3.33 7.39
N ASP A 18 -15.72 -3.45 8.23
CA ASP A 18 -16.89 -4.26 7.92
C ASP A 18 -16.56 -5.70 7.49
N GLN A 19 -15.56 -6.31 8.13
CA GLN A 19 -15.00 -7.65 7.79
C GLN A 19 -14.28 -7.73 6.42
N TRP A 20 -14.03 -6.61 5.74
CA TRP A 20 -13.17 -6.55 4.57
C TRP A 20 -11.79 -6.08 4.96
N TYR A 21 -10.76 -6.67 4.36
CA TYR A 21 -9.37 -6.28 4.58
C TYR A 21 -9.17 -4.79 4.27
N ALA A 22 -8.55 -4.07 5.22
CA ALA A 22 -8.36 -2.63 5.09
C ALA A 22 -7.24 -2.29 4.11
N TRP A 23 -7.53 -1.38 3.17
CA TRP A 23 -6.61 -0.87 2.18
C TRP A 23 -6.89 0.62 1.90
N PRO A 24 -5.98 1.35 1.19
CA PRO A 24 -6.07 2.81 1.09
C PRO A 24 -7.41 3.38 0.63
N HIS A 25 -8.14 2.70 -0.24
CA HIS A 25 -9.44 3.16 -0.72
C HIS A 25 -10.65 2.64 0.07
N LEU A 26 -10.44 1.91 1.17
CA LEU A 26 -11.52 1.44 2.05
C LEU A 26 -11.64 2.25 3.35
N ILE A 27 -10.64 3.06 3.69
CA ILE A 27 -10.64 3.88 4.93
C ILE A 27 -11.19 5.28 4.69
N PRO A 28 -10.81 6.04 3.62
CA PRO A 28 -11.36 7.35 3.36
C PRO A 28 -12.86 7.28 3.04
N PRO A 29 -13.71 8.17 3.60
CA PRO A 29 -15.16 8.03 3.51
C PRO A 29 -15.73 7.94 2.09
N ALA A 30 -15.23 8.75 1.16
CA ALA A 30 -15.77 8.79 -0.20
C ALA A 30 -15.40 7.54 -1.02
N THR A 31 -14.14 7.11 -0.97
CA THR A 31 -13.68 5.89 -1.65
C THR A 31 -14.26 4.63 -1.00
N SER A 32 -14.40 4.63 0.34
CA SER A 32 -15.08 3.56 1.08
C SER A 32 -16.54 3.41 0.63
N ALA A 33 -17.29 4.52 0.54
CA ALA A 33 -18.67 4.53 0.05
C ALA A 33 -18.78 3.88 -1.33
N ARG A 34 -17.86 4.22 -2.25
CA ARG A 34 -17.79 3.67 -3.59
C ARG A 34 -17.45 2.17 -3.60
N ASN A 35 -16.42 1.75 -2.85
CA ASN A 35 -16.01 0.35 -2.77
C ASN A 35 -17.09 -0.55 -2.14
N ILE A 36 -17.74 -0.11 -1.06
CA ILE A 36 -18.85 -0.84 -0.45
C ILE A 36 -19.98 -1.04 -1.47
N THR A 37 -20.38 0.03 -2.17
CA THR A 37 -21.53 0.01 -3.06
C THR A 37 -21.23 -0.72 -4.38
N HIS A 38 -20.06 -0.50 -4.98
CA HIS A 38 -19.78 -0.95 -6.35
C HIS A 38 -18.81 -2.14 -6.45
N ARG A 39 -18.16 -2.54 -5.34
CA ARG A 39 -17.34 -3.76 -5.27
C ARG A 39 -17.95 -4.77 -4.31
N HIS A 40 -18.05 -4.46 -3.02
CA HIS A 40 -18.40 -5.45 -2.01
C HIS A 40 -19.82 -6.01 -2.21
N PHE A 41 -20.83 -5.16 -2.40
CA PHE A 41 -22.19 -5.65 -2.65
C PHE A 41 -22.28 -6.48 -3.92
N LYS A 42 -21.64 -6.07 -5.01
CA LYS A 42 -21.64 -6.83 -6.27
C LYS A 42 -21.01 -8.21 -6.11
N ILE A 43 -19.90 -8.29 -5.39
CA ILE A 43 -19.20 -9.56 -5.14
C ILE A 43 -20.05 -10.47 -4.25
N MET A 44 -20.62 -9.92 -3.16
CA MET A 44 -21.47 -10.70 -2.25
C MET A 44 -22.77 -11.17 -2.93
N ASP A 45 -23.44 -10.29 -3.68
CA ASP A 45 -24.67 -10.66 -4.41
C ASP A 45 -24.37 -11.74 -5.47
N SER A 46 -23.24 -11.64 -6.18
CA SER A 46 -22.79 -12.67 -7.13
C SER A 46 -22.51 -14.00 -6.46
N TYR A 47 -21.82 -13.99 -5.30
CA TYR A 47 -21.54 -15.21 -4.53
C TYR A 47 -22.80 -15.87 -4.01
N ILE A 48 -23.72 -15.11 -3.46
CA ILE A 48 -25.01 -15.61 -2.94
C ILE A 48 -25.84 -16.27 -4.06
N ALA A 49 -25.80 -15.69 -5.27
CA ALA A 49 -26.54 -16.21 -6.41
C ALA A 49 -25.89 -17.47 -7.03
N ALA A 50 -24.55 -17.56 -7.04
CA ALA A 50 -23.82 -18.60 -7.75
C ALA A 50 -22.51 -19.02 -7.06
N PRO A 51 -22.55 -19.58 -5.84
CA PRO A 51 -21.35 -19.87 -5.03
C PRO A 51 -20.37 -20.84 -5.70
N GLN A 52 -20.88 -21.81 -6.48
CA GLN A 52 -20.03 -22.78 -7.18
C GLN A 52 -19.25 -22.16 -8.36
N ILE A 53 -19.77 -21.11 -8.97
CA ILE A 53 -19.03 -20.38 -10.00
C ILE A 53 -17.80 -19.71 -9.37
N HIS A 54 -17.95 -19.09 -8.21
CA HIS A 54 -16.83 -18.51 -7.45
C HIS A 54 -15.80 -19.59 -7.05
N ALA A 55 -16.26 -20.73 -6.51
CA ALA A 55 -15.39 -21.84 -6.12
C ALA A 55 -14.56 -22.40 -7.29
N ASN A 56 -15.09 -22.39 -8.50
CA ASN A 56 -14.37 -22.78 -9.71
C ASN A 56 -13.43 -21.67 -10.21
N ALA A 57 -13.87 -20.41 -10.15
CA ALA A 57 -13.10 -19.27 -10.62
C ALA A 57 -11.79 -19.06 -9.83
N VAL A 58 -11.82 -19.16 -8.50
CA VAL A 58 -10.63 -19.01 -7.65
C VAL A 58 -9.55 -20.08 -7.91
N LYS A 59 -9.93 -21.23 -8.44
CA LYS A 59 -9.01 -22.30 -8.84
C LYS A 59 -8.43 -22.12 -10.25
N ASN A 60 -8.99 -21.21 -11.04
CA ASN A 60 -8.56 -21.00 -12.42
C ASN A 60 -7.45 -19.93 -12.48
N PRO A 61 -6.22 -20.28 -12.90
CA PRO A 61 -5.11 -19.32 -12.99
C PRO A 61 -5.40 -18.07 -13.84
N LYS A 62 -6.30 -18.17 -14.82
CA LYS A 62 -6.69 -17.05 -15.69
C LYS A 62 -7.68 -16.08 -15.04
N MET A 63 -8.21 -16.42 -13.86
CA MET A 63 -9.21 -15.66 -13.13
C MET A 63 -8.69 -15.17 -11.77
N LEU A 64 -7.39 -15.34 -11.51
CA LEU A 64 -6.74 -14.81 -10.31
C LEU A 64 -6.93 -13.29 -10.23
N GLY A 65 -7.07 -12.77 -9.01
CA GLY A 65 -7.35 -11.34 -8.79
C GLY A 65 -8.75 -10.90 -9.19
N GLY A 66 -9.59 -11.81 -9.67
CA GLY A 66 -10.98 -11.52 -10.03
C GLY A 66 -11.89 -11.35 -8.82
N PRO A 67 -13.14 -10.86 -9.03
CA PRO A 67 -14.11 -10.56 -7.97
C PRO A 67 -14.81 -11.83 -7.44
N PHE A 68 -14.04 -12.80 -6.99
CA PHE A 68 -14.56 -14.13 -6.58
C PHE A 68 -14.24 -14.40 -5.11
N ILE A 69 -15.29 -14.64 -4.29
CA ILE A 69 -15.15 -15.03 -2.88
C ILE A 69 -14.61 -16.46 -2.80
N ASP A 70 -13.56 -16.65 -2.01
CA ASP A 70 -12.88 -17.92 -1.80
C ASP A 70 -13.31 -18.60 -0.49
N TYR A 71 -14.52 -19.17 -0.50
CA TYR A 71 -15.05 -20.04 0.55
C TYR A 71 -15.44 -21.42 0.02
N GLY A 72 -14.94 -21.80 -1.16
CA GLY A 72 -15.22 -23.10 -1.76
C GLY A 72 -16.71 -23.36 -2.04
N GLY A 73 -17.51 -22.31 -2.24
CA GLY A 73 -18.96 -22.39 -2.43
C GLY A 73 -19.77 -22.59 -1.15
N LYS A 74 -19.12 -22.47 0.03
CA LYS A 74 -19.73 -22.61 1.36
C LYS A 74 -20.00 -21.23 2.00
N ARG A 75 -20.59 -21.23 3.23
CA ARG A 75 -20.81 -20.00 4.04
C ARG A 75 -21.70 -18.95 3.36
N VAL A 76 -22.60 -19.35 2.47
CA VAL A 76 -23.47 -18.44 1.69
C VAL A 76 -24.38 -17.60 2.60
N ASP A 77 -24.92 -18.22 3.68
CA ASP A 77 -25.80 -17.52 4.61
C ASP A 77 -25.07 -16.46 5.43
N GLU A 78 -23.84 -16.72 5.83
CA GLU A 78 -22.98 -15.76 6.53
C GLU A 78 -22.61 -14.57 5.62
N VAL A 79 -22.32 -14.83 4.33
CA VAL A 79 -22.09 -13.75 3.35
C VAL A 79 -23.37 -12.93 3.14
N ARG A 80 -24.55 -13.58 3.14
CA ARG A 80 -25.84 -12.88 3.05
C ARG A 80 -26.07 -12.00 4.28
N GLU A 81 -25.81 -12.53 5.47
CA GLU A 81 -25.93 -11.78 6.72
C GLU A 81 -24.98 -10.58 6.75
N LEU A 82 -23.71 -10.77 6.35
CA LEU A 82 -22.73 -9.68 6.23
C LEU A 82 -23.23 -8.59 5.28
N ARG A 83 -23.71 -8.97 4.08
CA ARG A 83 -24.28 -8.04 3.10
C ARG A 83 -25.44 -7.23 3.69
N ASP A 84 -26.40 -7.91 4.33
CA ASP A 84 -27.62 -7.28 4.84
C ASP A 84 -27.32 -6.38 6.05
N ARG A 85 -26.39 -6.80 6.90
CA ARG A 85 -25.84 -5.97 7.99
C ARG A 85 -25.15 -4.72 7.43
N THR A 86 -24.25 -4.88 6.45
CA THR A 86 -23.55 -3.74 5.82
C THR A 86 -24.54 -2.77 5.16
N LYS A 87 -25.58 -3.28 4.47
CA LYS A 87 -26.64 -2.43 3.90
C LYS A 87 -27.35 -1.58 4.95
N ARG A 88 -27.63 -2.15 6.11
CA ARG A 88 -28.32 -1.47 7.21
C ARG A 88 -27.38 -0.48 7.92
N ASP A 89 -26.19 -0.95 8.31
CA ASP A 89 -25.28 -0.20 9.18
C ASP A 89 -24.50 0.88 8.40
N ARG A 90 -24.39 0.75 7.06
CA ARG A 90 -23.71 1.68 6.15
C ARG A 90 -24.65 2.41 5.19
N ALA A 91 -25.91 2.56 5.56
CA ALA A 91 -26.89 3.29 4.74
C ALA A 91 -26.42 4.72 4.39
N ASN A 92 -25.72 5.39 5.31
CA ASN A 92 -25.12 6.71 5.09
C ASN A 92 -24.04 6.70 3.98
N LEU A 93 -23.19 5.68 3.91
CA LEU A 93 -22.16 5.56 2.87
C LEU A 93 -22.79 5.18 1.51
N ILE A 94 -23.84 4.37 1.51
CA ILE A 94 -24.62 4.07 0.30
C ILE A 94 -25.23 5.35 -0.25
N GLU A 95 -25.84 6.17 0.61
CA GLU A 95 -26.40 7.49 0.26
C GLU A 95 -25.31 8.43 -0.29
N LEU A 96 -24.12 8.46 0.34
CA LEU A 96 -22.98 9.25 -0.14
C LEU A 96 -22.52 8.80 -1.53
N SER A 97 -22.40 7.49 -1.77
CA SER A 97 -22.03 6.94 -3.09
C SER A 97 -23.01 7.32 -4.18
N GLN A 98 -24.33 7.24 -3.90
CA GLN A 98 -25.37 7.65 -4.83
C GLN A 98 -25.36 9.17 -5.08
N ALA A 99 -25.06 9.96 -4.05
CA ALA A 99 -24.92 11.40 -4.17
C ALA A 99 -23.73 11.81 -5.06
N ILE A 100 -22.60 11.10 -4.96
CA ILE A 100 -21.43 11.30 -5.84
C ILE A 100 -21.80 11.04 -7.30
N GLU A 101 -22.50 9.95 -7.61
CA GLU A 101 -22.96 9.66 -8.97
C GLU A 101 -23.95 10.69 -9.50
N SER A 102 -24.89 11.08 -8.65
CA SER A 102 -25.91 12.09 -9.01
C SER A 102 -25.29 13.46 -9.27
N LEU A 103 -24.28 13.84 -8.47
CA LEU A 103 -23.53 15.09 -8.66
C LEU A 103 -22.78 15.09 -9.99
N ASP A 104 -22.03 14.02 -10.28
CA ASP A 104 -21.31 13.89 -11.56
C ASP A 104 -22.27 13.94 -12.76
N ALA A 105 -23.38 13.22 -12.70
CA ALA A 105 -24.40 13.24 -13.75
C ALA A 105 -25.02 14.65 -13.94
N MET A 106 -25.30 15.35 -12.85
CA MET A 106 -25.79 16.74 -12.87
C MET A 106 -24.79 17.68 -13.50
N LEU A 107 -23.50 17.57 -13.13
CA LEU A 107 -22.43 18.41 -13.70
C LEU A 107 -22.29 18.18 -15.20
N ARG A 108 -22.21 16.94 -15.66
CA ARG A 108 -22.11 16.61 -17.09
C ARG A 108 -23.29 17.17 -17.93
N THR A 109 -24.47 17.19 -17.36
CA THR A 109 -25.67 17.66 -18.08
C THR A 109 -25.86 19.17 -18.00
N SER A 110 -25.53 19.80 -16.86
CA SER A 110 -25.90 21.19 -16.56
C SER A 110 -24.72 22.18 -16.63
N ALA A 111 -23.47 21.73 -16.39
CA ALA A 111 -22.31 22.61 -16.45
C ALA A 111 -21.80 22.72 -17.90
N LYS A 112 -21.99 23.88 -18.51
CA LYS A 112 -21.70 24.15 -19.93
C LYS A 112 -20.69 25.29 -20.12
N GLY A 113 -19.72 25.43 -19.19
CA GLY A 113 -18.72 26.50 -19.23
C GLY A 113 -19.17 27.81 -18.59
N TYR A 114 -20.45 27.95 -18.20
CA TYR A 114 -20.96 29.10 -17.47
C TYR A 114 -20.68 28.98 -15.95
N SER A 115 -20.92 30.07 -15.20
CA SER A 115 -20.77 30.08 -13.75
C SER A 115 -21.43 28.86 -13.09
N LEU A 116 -20.70 28.17 -12.23
CA LEU A 116 -21.19 27.03 -11.45
C LEU A 116 -22.03 27.45 -10.25
N HIS A 117 -22.06 28.75 -9.88
CA HIS A 117 -22.78 29.24 -8.70
C HIS A 117 -24.25 28.80 -8.65
N PRO A 118 -25.06 28.86 -9.73
CA PRO A 118 -26.46 28.41 -9.70
C PRO A 118 -26.61 26.88 -9.50
N LEU A 119 -25.53 26.09 -9.72
CA LEU A 119 -25.57 24.64 -9.58
C LEU A 119 -25.38 24.19 -8.13
N TYR A 120 -24.93 25.09 -7.24
CA TYR A 120 -24.80 24.75 -5.81
C TYR A 120 -26.15 24.42 -5.15
N GLU A 121 -27.24 25.01 -5.60
CA GLU A 121 -28.60 24.67 -5.14
C GLU A 121 -29.03 23.25 -5.52
N LYS A 122 -28.44 22.70 -6.60
CA LYS A 122 -28.73 21.37 -7.14
C LYS A 122 -27.81 20.26 -6.55
N ILE A 123 -26.84 20.62 -5.73
CA ILE A 123 -25.97 19.63 -5.08
C ILE A 123 -26.83 18.67 -4.24
N PRO A 124 -26.69 17.35 -4.41
CA PRO A 124 -27.37 16.35 -3.60
C PRO A 124 -27.16 16.59 -2.10
N ALA A 125 -28.21 16.44 -1.29
CA ALA A 125 -28.19 16.76 0.14
C ALA A 125 -27.00 16.15 0.93
N PRO A 126 -26.57 14.88 0.68
CA PRO A 126 -25.42 14.29 1.37
C PRO A 126 -24.07 14.98 1.10
N LEU A 127 -23.95 15.74 0.00
CA LEU A 127 -22.71 16.41 -0.42
C LEU A 127 -22.71 17.91 -0.15
N ARG A 128 -23.82 18.51 0.31
CA ARG A 128 -23.89 19.95 0.59
C ARG A 128 -22.89 20.35 1.68
N GLY A 129 -22.02 21.31 1.35
CA GLY A 129 -20.93 21.76 2.22
C GLY A 129 -19.69 20.85 2.25
N TYR A 130 -19.73 19.72 1.55
CA TYR A 130 -18.59 18.80 1.44
C TYR A 130 -17.90 18.83 0.08
N VAL A 131 -18.40 19.63 -0.87
CA VAL A 131 -17.83 19.71 -2.22
C VAL A 131 -17.69 21.15 -2.69
N GLU A 132 -16.64 21.38 -3.47
CA GLU A 132 -16.46 22.55 -4.32
C GLU A 132 -16.63 22.13 -5.77
N LEU A 133 -17.46 22.85 -6.52
CA LEU A 133 -17.63 22.63 -7.96
C LEU A 133 -16.53 23.38 -8.71
N VAL A 134 -15.90 22.73 -9.69
CA VAL A 134 -14.77 23.29 -10.43
C VAL A 134 -14.85 23.00 -11.92
N TYR A 135 -14.15 23.80 -12.73
CA TYR A 135 -13.81 23.48 -14.12
C TYR A 135 -12.31 23.27 -14.25
N ASP A 136 -11.89 22.42 -15.18
CA ASP A 136 -10.55 22.47 -15.74
C ASP A 136 -10.42 23.62 -16.77
N LEU A 137 -9.22 23.81 -17.31
CA LEU A 137 -8.96 24.87 -18.32
C LEU A 137 -9.65 24.61 -19.66
N ASN A 138 -10.14 23.38 -19.91
CA ASN A 138 -10.91 23.02 -21.09
C ASN A 138 -12.42 23.05 -20.83
N HIS A 139 -12.84 23.64 -19.71
CA HIS A 139 -14.23 23.75 -19.27
C HIS A 139 -14.92 22.41 -18.98
N HIS A 140 -14.16 21.33 -18.69
CA HIS A 140 -14.75 20.10 -18.18
C HIS A 140 -15.12 20.28 -16.72
N PRO A 141 -16.40 20.03 -16.36
CA PRO A 141 -16.83 20.18 -14.98
C PRO A 141 -16.36 18.99 -14.11
N SER A 142 -16.01 19.30 -12.88
CA SER A 142 -15.67 18.33 -11.85
C SER A 142 -16.04 18.89 -10.47
N PHE A 143 -15.69 18.16 -9.43
CA PHE A 143 -15.82 18.61 -8.04
C PHE A 143 -14.64 18.16 -7.20
N ARG A 144 -14.41 18.88 -6.11
CA ARG A 144 -13.41 18.53 -5.09
C ARG A 144 -14.11 18.26 -3.77
N LEU A 145 -13.73 17.19 -3.10
CA LEU A 145 -14.22 16.80 -1.78
C LEU A 145 -13.46 17.56 -0.68
N MET A 146 -14.17 18.04 0.31
CA MET A 146 -13.59 18.59 1.54
C MET A 146 -13.27 17.42 2.50
N GLU A 147 -12.26 16.63 2.16
CA GLU A 147 -11.88 15.40 2.86
C GLU A 147 -11.77 15.56 4.39
N PRO A 148 -11.13 16.66 4.93
CA PRO A 148 -11.06 16.84 6.38
C PRO A 148 -12.43 16.94 7.05
N LEU A 149 -13.44 17.46 6.35
CA LEU A 149 -14.82 17.53 6.86
C LEU A 149 -15.52 16.18 6.78
N LEU A 150 -15.26 15.40 5.73
CA LEU A 150 -15.79 14.04 5.59
C LEU A 150 -15.30 13.13 6.73
N TYR A 151 -14.00 13.19 7.08
CA TYR A 151 -13.45 12.45 8.21
C TYR A 151 -14.02 12.87 9.58
N ARG A 152 -14.58 14.07 9.71
CA ARG A 152 -15.22 14.58 10.94
C ARG A 152 -16.74 14.44 10.91
N SER A 153 -17.29 13.80 9.90
CA SER A 153 -18.73 13.66 9.68
C SER A 153 -19.22 12.24 10.03
N ARG A 154 -20.55 12.05 9.91
CA ARG A 154 -21.19 10.73 10.03
C ARG A 154 -20.71 9.69 9.00
N TYR A 155 -19.95 10.10 7.98
CA TYR A 155 -19.45 9.21 6.94
C TYR A 155 -18.16 8.48 7.33
N TYR A 156 -17.47 8.91 8.39
CA TYR A 156 -16.33 8.21 8.97
C TYR A 156 -16.72 7.61 10.31
N ASP A 157 -16.77 6.29 10.38
CA ASP A 157 -17.16 5.56 11.59
C ASP A 157 -16.11 4.49 11.93
N PRO A 158 -15.14 4.81 12.81
CA PRO A 158 -14.11 3.86 13.23
C PRO A 158 -14.64 2.69 14.08
N SER A 159 -15.89 2.70 14.55
CA SER A 159 -16.48 1.58 15.30
C SER A 159 -16.63 0.30 14.47
N GLN A 160 -16.54 0.41 13.16
CA GLN A 160 -16.60 -0.72 12.23
C GLN A 160 -15.22 -1.28 11.87
N GLN A 161 -14.18 -0.70 12.45
CA GLN A 161 -12.82 -1.20 12.33
C GLN A 161 -12.59 -2.30 13.36
N SER A 162 -11.83 -3.32 12.97
CA SER A 162 -11.46 -4.43 13.84
C SER A 162 -10.12 -5.02 13.44
N MET A 163 -9.52 -5.79 14.34
CA MET A 163 -8.32 -6.58 14.10
C MET A 163 -8.69 -8.05 14.23
N MET A 164 -8.41 -8.85 13.22
CA MET A 164 -8.61 -10.29 13.26
C MET A 164 -7.29 -11.01 13.46
N LEU A 165 -7.17 -11.73 14.58
CA LEU A 165 -6.02 -12.58 14.88
C LEU A 165 -6.29 -14.00 14.41
N SER A 166 -5.31 -14.59 13.73
CA SER A 166 -5.29 -16.02 13.39
C SER A 166 -3.85 -16.52 13.32
N THR A 167 -3.66 -17.83 13.40
CA THR A 167 -2.32 -18.44 13.21
C THR A 167 -2.10 -18.75 11.74
N THR A 168 -0.91 -18.42 11.22
CA THR A 168 -0.53 -18.84 9.87
C THR A 168 0.55 -19.91 9.89
N SER A 169 0.46 -20.85 8.97
CA SER A 169 1.46 -21.92 8.73
C SER A 169 1.75 -22.09 7.24
N SER A 170 1.14 -21.28 6.39
CA SER A 170 1.32 -21.32 4.93
C SER A 170 1.17 -19.92 4.33
N ASP A 171 1.56 -19.78 3.07
CA ASP A 171 1.37 -18.56 2.29
C ASP A 171 -0.03 -18.45 1.65
N ASP A 172 -0.86 -19.49 1.81
CA ASP A 172 -2.20 -19.54 1.24
C ASP A 172 -3.18 -18.68 2.07
N ARG A 173 -3.59 -17.58 1.47
CA ARG A 173 -4.60 -16.67 2.05
C ARG A 173 -5.57 -16.23 0.95
N PRO A 174 -6.88 -16.09 1.27
CA PRO A 174 -7.85 -15.57 0.31
C PRO A 174 -7.53 -14.14 -0.14
N PHE A 175 -7.74 -13.85 -1.43
CA PHE A 175 -7.47 -12.54 -2.01
C PHE A 175 -8.23 -11.42 -1.31
N VAL A 176 -7.52 -10.37 -0.90
CA VAL A 176 -8.05 -9.32 -0.01
C VAL A 176 -9.16 -8.46 -0.62
N LEU A 177 -9.09 -8.20 -1.93
CA LEU A 177 -10.07 -7.34 -2.60
C LEU A 177 -11.36 -8.06 -2.99
N SER A 178 -11.42 -9.39 -2.82
CA SER A 178 -12.61 -10.18 -3.21
C SER A 178 -13.24 -10.99 -2.08
N THR A 179 -12.51 -11.30 -1.00
CA THR A 179 -12.98 -12.22 0.04
C THR A 179 -13.03 -11.54 1.40
N PRO A 180 -14.21 -11.33 1.99
CA PRO A 180 -14.33 -10.83 3.36
C PRO A 180 -13.74 -11.83 4.36
N ARG A 181 -13.41 -11.38 5.57
CA ARG A 181 -12.91 -12.17 6.68
C ARG A 181 -14.06 -12.48 7.63
N LEU A 182 -14.72 -13.61 7.41
CA LEU A 182 -15.80 -14.07 8.29
C LEU A 182 -15.22 -14.69 9.57
N GLU A 183 -15.95 -14.56 10.67
CA GLU A 183 -15.56 -15.16 11.95
C GLU A 183 -15.44 -16.69 11.84
N SER A 184 -14.45 -17.26 12.53
CA SER A 184 -14.23 -18.71 12.60
C SER A 184 -13.81 -19.10 14.03
N GLU A 185 -13.85 -20.39 14.34
CA GLU A 185 -13.43 -20.92 15.65
C GLU A 185 -11.94 -20.70 15.92
N ASP A 186 -11.14 -20.57 14.86
CA ASP A 186 -9.67 -20.35 14.92
C ASP A 186 -9.26 -18.87 14.81
N SER A 187 -10.22 -17.95 14.78
CA SER A 187 -9.94 -16.51 14.66
C SER A 187 -10.55 -15.69 15.78
N LEU A 188 -9.78 -14.74 16.29
CA LEU A 188 -10.21 -13.79 17.32
C LEU A 188 -10.43 -12.42 16.71
N HIS A 189 -11.67 -11.92 16.74
CA HIS A 189 -12.02 -10.61 16.24
C HIS A 189 -12.08 -9.60 17.40
N LEU A 190 -11.16 -8.65 17.38
CA LEU A 190 -11.08 -7.55 18.34
C LEU A 190 -11.64 -6.28 17.70
N ARG A 191 -12.71 -5.73 18.27
CA ARG A 191 -13.28 -4.44 17.83
C ARG A 191 -12.40 -3.30 18.30
N LEU A 192 -11.37 -3.00 17.54
CA LEU A 192 -10.40 -1.95 17.82
C LEU A 192 -10.34 -0.98 16.65
N PRO A 193 -10.67 0.31 16.86
CA PRO A 193 -10.39 1.36 15.89
C PRO A 193 -8.90 1.41 15.56
N PHE A 194 -8.55 1.67 14.30
CA PHE A 194 -7.13 1.64 13.87
C PHE A 194 -6.25 2.64 14.61
N ASN A 195 -6.81 3.72 15.12
CA ASN A 195 -6.09 4.69 15.97
C ASN A 195 -5.97 4.27 17.44
N SER A 196 -6.48 3.11 17.84
CA SER A 196 -6.39 2.63 19.21
C SER A 196 -4.95 2.36 19.63
N PRO A 197 -4.49 2.84 20.80
CA PRO A 197 -3.16 2.51 21.34
C PRO A 197 -3.03 1.02 21.74
N VAL A 198 -4.14 0.32 21.95
CA VAL A 198 -4.15 -1.12 22.24
C VAL A 198 -3.51 -1.92 21.12
N ILE A 199 -3.61 -1.46 19.87
CA ILE A 199 -2.94 -2.09 18.72
C ILE A 199 -1.41 -2.02 18.90
N ASP A 200 -0.87 -0.88 19.32
CA ASP A 200 0.57 -0.74 19.59
C ASP A 200 1.03 -1.67 20.71
N ASP A 201 0.23 -1.78 21.77
CA ASP A 201 0.52 -2.66 22.91
C ASP A 201 0.43 -4.14 22.52
N LEU A 202 -0.53 -4.53 21.67
CA LEU A 202 -0.65 -5.87 21.13
C LEU A 202 0.62 -6.26 20.33
N PHE A 203 1.10 -5.38 19.47
CA PHE A 203 2.28 -5.69 18.65
C PHE A 203 3.60 -5.59 19.44
N ARG A 204 3.69 -4.80 20.50
CA ARG A 204 4.83 -4.85 21.44
C ARG A 204 4.98 -6.22 22.10
N LEU A 205 3.91 -6.99 22.25
CA LEU A 205 3.98 -8.37 22.74
C LEU A 205 4.83 -9.27 21.84
N LYS A 206 5.11 -8.92 20.59
CA LYS A 206 6.04 -9.68 19.74
C LYS A 206 7.49 -9.64 20.23
N SER A 207 7.87 -8.65 21.03
CA SER A 207 9.23 -8.50 21.58
C SER A 207 9.30 -8.30 23.10
N THR A 208 8.18 -7.96 23.74
CA THR A 208 8.11 -7.64 25.17
C THR A 208 6.98 -8.40 25.84
N ALA A 209 7.30 -9.31 26.76
CA ALA A 209 6.29 -10.12 27.43
C ALA A 209 5.48 -9.32 28.47
N ARG A 210 4.23 -9.74 28.65
CA ARG A 210 3.35 -9.27 29.75
C ARG A 210 2.68 -10.45 30.47
N PRO A 211 2.25 -10.26 31.73
CA PRO A 211 1.44 -11.25 32.46
C PRO A 211 0.10 -11.51 31.76
N TRP A 212 -0.40 -12.75 31.84
CA TRP A 212 -1.68 -13.16 31.26
C TRP A 212 -2.84 -12.19 31.55
N ASN A 213 -3.00 -11.84 32.82
CA ASN A 213 -4.12 -10.97 33.23
C ASN A 213 -4.04 -9.58 32.59
N GLU A 214 -2.83 -9.01 32.46
CA GLU A 214 -2.63 -7.72 31.80
C GLU A 214 -2.98 -7.78 30.31
N ILE A 215 -2.62 -8.89 29.63
CA ILE A 215 -2.96 -9.08 28.21
C ILE A 215 -4.49 -9.17 28.04
N LYS A 216 -5.14 -9.96 28.89
CA LYS A 216 -6.60 -10.14 28.85
C LYS A 216 -7.35 -8.84 29.10
N ASP A 217 -6.94 -8.09 30.14
CA ASP A 217 -7.54 -6.79 30.48
C ASP A 217 -7.32 -5.77 29.34
N MET A 218 -6.10 -5.72 28.79
CA MET A 218 -5.76 -4.85 27.66
C MET A 218 -6.62 -5.10 26.42
N LEU A 219 -6.85 -6.38 26.09
CA LEU A 219 -7.66 -6.76 24.92
C LEU A 219 -9.15 -6.83 25.19
N SER A 220 -9.56 -6.71 26.46
CA SER A 220 -10.96 -6.79 26.90
C SER A 220 -11.69 -8.03 26.40
N THR A 221 -11.00 -9.18 26.38
CA THR A 221 -11.57 -10.45 25.87
C THR A 221 -12.40 -11.15 26.96
N PRO A 222 -13.56 -11.73 26.62
CA PRO A 222 -14.37 -12.49 27.57
C PRO A 222 -13.70 -13.85 27.89
N ASP A 223 -14.01 -14.41 29.08
CA ASP A 223 -13.47 -15.69 29.55
C ASP A 223 -13.69 -16.85 28.56
N SER A 224 -14.77 -16.79 27.79
CA SER A 224 -15.09 -17.80 26.76
C SER A 224 -14.04 -17.86 25.63
N GLN A 225 -13.25 -16.81 25.45
CA GLN A 225 -12.19 -16.73 24.42
C GLN A 225 -10.77 -16.98 24.98
N ASP A 226 -10.63 -17.30 26.28
CA ASP A 226 -9.34 -17.50 26.93
C ASP A 226 -8.48 -18.59 26.24
N ASN A 227 -9.10 -19.70 25.87
CA ASN A 227 -8.39 -20.79 25.19
C ASN A 227 -7.89 -20.37 23.80
N LEU A 228 -8.71 -19.64 23.05
CA LEU A 228 -8.36 -19.11 21.74
C LEU A 228 -7.22 -18.07 21.86
N LEU A 229 -7.35 -17.13 22.80
CA LEU A 229 -6.31 -16.13 23.03
C LEU A 229 -4.97 -16.76 23.43
N LYS A 230 -4.98 -17.80 24.29
CA LYS A 230 -3.75 -18.53 24.66
C LYS A 230 -3.06 -19.21 23.49
N MET A 231 -3.80 -19.64 22.45
CA MET A 231 -3.18 -20.20 21.24
C MET A 231 -2.28 -19.22 20.49
N PHE A 232 -2.55 -17.93 20.61
CA PHE A 232 -1.74 -16.87 19.99
C PHE A 232 -0.53 -16.45 20.82
N LEU A 233 -0.40 -16.95 22.04
CA LEU A 233 0.65 -16.55 22.99
C LEU A 233 1.69 -17.65 23.21
N THR A 234 2.90 -17.26 23.62
CA THR A 234 3.99 -18.16 23.99
C THR A 234 4.79 -17.57 25.14
N PRO A 235 5.28 -18.41 26.08
CA PRO A 235 6.23 -17.96 27.09
C PRO A 235 7.66 -17.83 26.55
N GLU A 236 7.93 -18.32 25.36
CA GLU A 236 9.26 -18.32 24.74
C GLU A 236 9.65 -16.92 24.26
N ALA A 237 10.78 -16.41 24.74
CA ALA A 237 11.32 -15.13 24.31
C ALA A 237 11.83 -15.22 22.86
N PRO A 238 11.47 -14.25 21.99
CA PRO A 238 12.01 -14.19 20.64
C PRO A 238 13.49 -13.78 20.66
N PRO A 239 14.26 -14.03 19.57
CA PRO A 239 15.60 -13.51 19.44
C PRO A 239 15.59 -11.97 19.44
N ALA A 240 16.63 -11.39 20.03
CA ALA A 240 16.81 -9.95 20.07
C ALA A 240 17.28 -9.43 18.69
N TYR A 241 16.79 -8.26 18.30
CA TYR A 241 17.27 -7.55 17.12
C TYR A 241 18.74 -7.16 17.26
N SER A 242 19.54 -7.34 16.19
CA SER A 242 20.94 -6.89 16.14
C SER A 242 21.05 -5.61 15.32
N PRO A 243 21.19 -4.42 15.96
CA PRO A 243 21.29 -3.16 15.25
C PRO A 243 22.58 -3.06 14.42
N TYR A 244 22.50 -2.35 13.30
CA TYR A 244 23.67 -2.04 12.50
C TYR A 244 24.46 -0.88 13.13
N THR A 245 25.70 -1.15 13.47
CA THR A 245 26.63 -0.16 14.08
C THR A 245 27.87 0.11 13.21
N GLY A 246 27.90 -0.46 12.00
CA GLY A 246 28.99 -0.25 11.05
C GLY A 246 29.06 1.16 10.48
N PRO A 247 30.21 1.56 9.91
CA PRO A 247 30.43 2.92 9.40
C PRO A 247 29.78 3.20 8.03
N GLY A 248 29.36 2.15 7.30
CA GLY A 248 28.76 2.26 5.97
C GLY A 248 27.25 2.30 5.99
N VAL A 249 26.65 1.71 4.97
CA VAL A 249 25.21 1.57 4.80
C VAL A 249 24.85 0.10 4.73
N ARG A 250 23.92 -0.37 5.55
CA ARG A 250 23.28 -1.66 5.40
C ARG A 250 21.93 -1.47 4.78
N TRP A 251 21.65 -2.14 3.64
CA TRP A 251 20.28 -2.25 3.18
C TRP A 251 19.83 -3.70 3.15
N ARG A 252 18.55 -3.92 3.46
CA ARG A 252 17.92 -5.24 3.51
C ARG A 252 16.59 -5.24 2.77
N TYR A 253 16.35 -6.25 1.95
CA TYR A 253 15.12 -6.48 1.20
C TYR A 253 14.23 -7.45 1.97
N PHE A 254 13.00 -7.04 2.24
CA PHE A 254 12.00 -7.79 3.01
C PHE A 254 10.93 -8.45 2.13
N GLY A 255 11.01 -8.29 0.82
CA GLY A 255 10.02 -8.70 -0.17
C GLY A 255 9.34 -7.51 -0.84
N HIS A 256 8.83 -7.70 -2.05
CA HIS A 256 8.16 -6.70 -2.87
C HIS A 256 8.96 -5.38 -3.02
N ALA A 257 8.39 -4.26 -2.56
CA ALA A 257 9.06 -2.96 -2.56
C ALA A 257 9.70 -2.60 -1.21
N CYS A 258 9.66 -3.51 -0.23
CA CYS A 258 10.10 -3.24 1.13
C CYS A 258 11.62 -3.31 1.28
N ILE A 259 12.26 -2.16 1.40
CA ILE A 259 13.70 -2.03 1.68
C ILE A 259 13.91 -1.30 3.01
N LEU A 260 14.68 -1.90 3.91
CA LEU A 260 15.19 -1.23 5.11
C LEU A 260 16.61 -0.77 4.88
N ILE A 261 16.90 0.49 5.12
CA ILE A 261 18.23 1.07 5.14
C ILE A 261 18.59 1.48 6.57
N GLU A 262 19.79 1.14 6.99
CA GLU A 262 20.36 1.56 8.26
C GLU A 262 21.76 2.13 8.05
N SER A 263 22.01 3.30 8.58
CA SER A 263 23.30 3.97 8.54
C SER A 263 23.40 5.01 9.64
N GLN A 264 24.52 5.00 10.37
CA GLN A 264 24.86 6.03 11.38
C GLN A 264 23.75 6.29 12.42
N GLY A 265 23.00 5.25 12.78
CA GLY A 265 21.91 5.33 13.75
C GLY A 265 20.59 5.85 13.19
N ILE A 266 20.49 6.11 11.89
CA ILE A 266 19.24 6.44 11.17
C ILE A 266 18.75 5.21 10.42
N SER A 267 17.43 4.98 10.47
CA SER A 267 16.75 3.89 9.78
C SER A 267 15.62 4.40 8.88
N MET A 268 15.58 3.89 7.65
CA MET A 268 14.57 4.23 6.64
C MET A 268 13.94 2.95 6.11
N LEU A 269 12.61 2.88 6.08
CA LEU A 269 11.87 1.73 5.58
C LEU A 269 10.94 2.17 4.45
N PHE A 270 11.15 1.63 3.26
CA PHE A 270 10.37 1.93 2.06
C PHE A 270 9.25 0.92 1.91
N ASP A 271 8.04 1.36 1.57
CA ASP A 271 6.83 0.58 1.29
C ASP A 271 6.70 -0.69 2.14
N PRO A 272 6.44 -0.57 3.45
CA PRO A 272 6.57 -1.66 4.39
C PRO A 272 5.66 -2.86 4.10
N VAL A 273 6.27 -4.00 3.82
CA VAL A 273 5.63 -5.32 3.73
C VAL A 273 6.42 -6.31 4.56
N LEU A 274 5.75 -7.03 5.46
CA LEU A 274 6.39 -8.01 6.32
C LEU A 274 5.75 -9.39 6.14
N SER A 275 6.59 -10.40 6.12
CA SER A 275 6.17 -11.79 6.24
C SER A 275 6.03 -12.20 7.70
N TYR A 276 5.42 -13.38 7.92
CA TYR A 276 5.36 -14.05 9.21
C TYR A 276 6.38 -15.19 9.29
N THR A 277 6.74 -15.57 10.52
CA THR A 277 7.70 -16.65 10.78
C THR A 277 6.98 -18.00 10.78
N TYR A 278 7.24 -18.83 9.77
CA TYR A 278 6.86 -20.26 9.71
C TYR A 278 7.75 -20.99 8.70
N GLU A 279 7.82 -22.32 8.81
CA GLU A 279 8.64 -23.15 7.91
C GLU A 279 8.00 -23.26 6.52
N ASN A 280 8.71 -22.79 5.48
CA ASN A 280 8.24 -22.84 4.09
C ASN A 280 9.37 -22.97 3.04
N GLY A 281 10.61 -23.14 3.47
CA GLY A 281 11.78 -23.32 2.59
C GLY A 281 12.26 -22.05 1.87
N ILE A 282 11.65 -20.86 2.11
CA ILE A 282 12.09 -19.57 1.57
C ILE A 282 12.54 -18.69 2.72
N SER A 283 13.80 -18.27 2.69
CA SER A 283 14.35 -17.34 3.66
C SER A 283 13.72 -15.96 3.50
N ARG A 284 13.35 -15.34 4.63
CA ARG A 284 12.60 -14.06 4.64
C ARG A 284 12.83 -13.29 5.94
N TYR A 285 12.91 -11.99 5.84
CA TYR A 285 12.86 -11.11 6.99
C TYR A 285 11.43 -10.90 7.48
N THR A 286 11.31 -10.69 8.80
CA THR A 286 10.03 -10.56 9.50
C THR A 286 10.05 -9.36 10.44
N TYR A 287 9.02 -9.22 11.30
CA TYR A 287 8.97 -8.17 12.31
C TYR A 287 10.20 -8.13 13.24
N LEU A 288 10.80 -9.29 13.55
CA LEU A 288 11.96 -9.37 14.44
C LEU A 288 13.24 -8.82 13.81
N ASP A 289 13.27 -8.69 12.50
CA ASP A 289 14.40 -8.15 11.76
C ASP A 289 14.36 -6.63 11.60
N LEU A 290 13.37 -5.98 12.20
CA LEU A 290 13.24 -4.53 12.22
C LEU A 290 13.84 -3.91 13.49
N PRO A 291 14.45 -2.72 13.38
CA PRO A 291 14.95 -1.99 14.54
C PRO A 291 13.81 -1.65 15.51
N GLU A 292 14.15 -1.36 16.76
CA GLU A 292 13.17 -0.91 17.76
C GLU A 292 12.52 0.42 17.39
N THR A 293 13.27 1.26 16.67
CA THR A 293 12.81 2.55 16.17
C THR A 293 13.12 2.65 14.68
N ILE A 294 12.13 3.09 13.90
CA ILE A 294 12.26 3.41 12.47
C ILE A 294 12.09 4.93 12.34
N ASP A 295 13.16 5.60 11.92
CA ASP A 295 13.15 7.06 11.86
C ASP A 295 12.23 7.56 10.76
N TYR A 296 12.25 6.91 9.59
CA TYR A 296 11.40 7.27 8.45
C TYR A 296 10.79 6.03 7.81
N VAL A 297 9.47 6.01 7.68
CA VAL A 297 8.76 5.16 6.73
C VAL A 297 8.43 6.00 5.51
N LEU A 298 8.84 5.55 4.32
CA LEU A 298 8.62 6.26 3.06
C LEU A 298 7.65 5.48 2.19
N VAL A 299 6.54 6.11 1.84
CA VAL A 299 5.49 5.52 0.99
C VAL A 299 5.62 6.06 -0.41
N THR A 300 5.65 5.19 -1.41
CA THR A 300 5.76 5.61 -2.82
C THR A 300 4.42 6.02 -3.41
N HIS A 301 3.36 5.23 -3.23
CA HIS A 301 2.01 5.50 -3.77
C HIS A 301 0.93 4.70 -3.04
N ASP A 302 -0.34 4.88 -3.40
CA ASP A 302 -1.51 4.42 -2.64
C ASP A 302 -2.07 3.04 -3.04
N HIS A 303 -1.32 2.23 -3.78
CA HIS A 303 -1.74 0.86 -4.06
C HIS A 303 -1.65 -0.05 -2.83
N GLN A 304 -2.46 -1.11 -2.79
CA GLN A 304 -2.62 -1.99 -1.62
C GLN A 304 -1.37 -2.78 -1.26
N ASP A 305 -0.46 -2.97 -2.19
CA ASP A 305 0.81 -3.69 -2.04
C ASP A 305 1.99 -2.80 -1.63
N HIS A 306 1.82 -1.47 -1.69
CA HIS A 306 2.76 -0.46 -1.18
C HIS A 306 2.28 0.16 0.15
N ILE A 307 0.96 0.19 0.40
CA ILE A 307 0.37 0.59 1.69
C ILE A 307 -0.35 -0.61 2.29
N LEU A 308 0.38 -1.42 3.02
CA LEU A 308 -0.14 -2.61 3.70
C LEU A 308 -0.46 -2.31 5.16
N PHE A 309 -1.75 -2.05 5.49
CA PHE A 309 -2.15 -1.72 6.87
C PHE A 309 -1.85 -2.81 7.88
N GLU A 310 -1.84 -4.07 7.47
CA GLU A 310 -1.41 -5.20 8.31
C GLU A 310 0.02 -5.01 8.82
N THR A 311 0.93 -4.60 7.95
CA THR A 311 2.31 -4.27 8.34
C THR A 311 2.41 -2.92 9.05
N LEU A 312 1.78 -1.89 8.51
CA LEU A 312 1.92 -0.52 9.00
C LEU A 312 1.38 -0.36 10.43
N LEU A 313 0.23 -0.96 10.76
CA LEU A 313 -0.29 -0.96 12.13
C LEU A 313 0.58 -1.83 13.06
N GLN A 314 1.17 -2.92 12.54
CA GLN A 314 2.08 -3.76 13.31
C GLN A 314 3.33 -2.99 13.77
N ILE A 315 3.87 -2.12 12.93
CA ILE A 315 5.09 -1.37 13.21
C ILE A 315 4.85 0.06 13.70
N ARG A 316 3.61 0.54 13.77
CA ARG A 316 3.28 1.95 14.09
C ARG A 316 3.99 2.46 15.35
N HIS A 317 4.08 1.64 16.38
CA HIS A 317 4.75 1.99 17.63
C HIS A 317 6.28 2.14 17.52
N LYS A 318 6.87 1.65 16.42
CA LYS A 318 8.31 1.79 16.10
C LYS A 318 8.59 3.03 15.25
N VAL A 319 7.58 3.58 14.55
CA VAL A 319 7.73 4.62 13.51
C VAL A 319 7.75 6.00 14.14
N LYS A 320 8.84 6.77 13.90
CA LYS A 320 8.91 8.18 14.28
C LYS A 320 8.18 9.07 13.27
N ASN A 321 8.48 8.92 12.00
CA ASN A 321 7.92 9.73 10.92
C ASN A 321 7.45 8.82 9.78
N ILE A 322 6.25 9.08 9.24
CA ILE A 322 5.81 8.52 7.97
C ILE A 322 5.75 9.64 6.93
N VAL A 323 6.42 9.44 5.80
CA VAL A 323 6.53 10.41 4.71
C VAL A 323 5.69 9.92 3.56
N VAL A 324 4.82 10.77 3.07
CA VAL A 324 3.87 10.46 2.01
C VAL A 324 3.87 11.53 0.93
N PRO A 325 3.65 11.18 -0.34
CA PRO A 325 3.44 12.16 -1.38
C PRO A 325 2.13 12.92 -1.15
N ARG A 326 2.13 14.20 -1.51
CA ARG A 326 0.94 15.07 -1.43
C ARG A 326 -0.05 14.69 -2.51
N ASN A 327 -1.32 14.57 -2.13
CA ASN A 327 -2.42 14.27 -3.07
C ASN A 327 -2.92 15.50 -3.85
N ASN A 328 -3.75 15.26 -4.85
CA ASN A 328 -4.44 16.29 -5.63
C ASN A 328 -5.74 16.74 -4.94
N LYS A 329 -5.60 17.26 -3.75
CA LYS A 329 -6.62 17.86 -2.85
C LYS A 329 -8.09 17.64 -3.24
N GLY A 330 -8.68 16.55 -2.76
CA GLY A 330 -10.11 16.31 -2.81
C GLY A 330 -10.63 15.67 -4.09
N THR A 331 -9.77 15.19 -4.98
CA THR A 331 -10.23 14.32 -6.07
C THR A 331 -10.57 12.93 -5.54
N LEU A 332 -11.61 12.30 -6.08
CA LEU A 332 -12.11 11.02 -5.57
C LEU A 332 -11.09 9.89 -5.73
N GLN A 333 -10.32 9.90 -6.82
CA GLN A 333 -9.34 8.86 -7.14
C GLN A 333 -8.02 9.01 -6.38
N ASP A 334 -7.76 10.16 -5.74
CA ASP A 334 -6.49 10.49 -5.09
C ASP A 334 -6.74 10.99 -3.66
N PRO A 335 -7.17 10.11 -2.74
CA PRO A 335 -7.47 10.48 -1.36
C PRO A 335 -6.21 10.88 -0.58
N SER A 336 -6.37 11.77 0.41
CA SER A 336 -5.26 12.25 1.22
C SER A 336 -4.64 11.15 2.08
N LEU A 337 -3.42 10.74 1.75
CA LEU A 337 -2.63 9.80 2.55
C LEU A 337 -2.32 10.36 3.95
N LYS A 338 -2.13 11.67 4.07
CA LYS A 338 -1.94 12.31 5.39
C LYS A 338 -3.14 12.12 6.30
N LEU A 339 -4.34 12.41 5.81
CA LEU A 339 -5.56 12.22 6.61
C LEU A 339 -5.78 10.74 6.93
N LEU A 340 -5.51 9.87 5.97
CA LEU A 340 -5.59 8.44 6.12
C LEU A 340 -4.72 7.96 7.29
N PHE A 341 -3.41 8.26 7.27
CA PHE A 341 -2.48 7.83 8.31
C PHE A 341 -2.75 8.49 9.67
N GLN A 342 -3.13 9.76 9.70
CA GLN A 342 -3.52 10.43 10.93
C GLN A 342 -4.73 9.77 11.60
N ASN A 343 -5.75 9.39 10.82
CA ASN A 343 -6.92 8.68 11.32
C ASN A 343 -6.63 7.21 11.69
N CYS A 344 -5.53 6.64 11.19
CA CYS A 344 -4.99 5.34 11.63
C CYS A 344 -4.00 5.46 12.81
N GLY A 345 -3.87 6.64 13.44
CA GLY A 345 -3.11 6.84 14.68
C GLY A 345 -1.61 7.11 14.50
N PHE A 346 -1.13 7.35 13.28
CA PHE A 346 0.25 7.82 13.06
C PHE A 346 0.36 9.29 13.50
N LYS A 347 1.36 9.58 14.35
CA LYS A 347 1.49 10.91 14.98
C LYS A 347 2.15 11.94 14.06
N ASN A 348 3.24 11.56 13.42
CA ASN A 348 4.05 12.43 12.56
C ASN A 348 3.89 11.98 11.11
N VAL A 349 2.98 12.60 10.38
CA VAL A 349 2.76 12.36 8.94
C VAL A 349 3.26 13.58 8.19
N ILE A 350 4.33 13.39 7.43
CA ILE A 350 4.98 14.42 6.63
C ILE A 350 4.52 14.26 5.19
N GLU A 351 3.87 15.29 4.64
CA GLU A 351 3.58 15.35 3.20
C GLU A 351 4.68 16.13 2.50
N ILE A 352 5.15 15.61 1.37
CA ILE A 352 6.09 16.32 0.51
C ILE A 352 5.61 16.36 -0.94
N ASP A 353 6.08 17.36 -1.66
CA ASP A 353 5.92 17.51 -3.10
C ASP A 353 7.17 17.01 -3.85
N GLU A 354 7.10 16.95 -5.18
CA GLU A 354 8.24 16.60 -6.03
C GLU A 354 9.40 17.60 -5.81
N LEU A 355 10.61 17.08 -5.69
CA LEU A 355 11.87 17.76 -5.41
C LEU A 355 11.98 18.38 -4.00
N ASP A 356 10.99 18.16 -3.14
CA ASP A 356 11.16 18.44 -1.72
C ASP A 356 12.20 17.50 -1.09
N GLU A 357 12.91 18.00 -0.09
CA GLU A 357 13.99 17.25 0.59
C GLU A 357 13.79 17.19 2.10
N ILE A 358 14.14 16.05 2.67
CA ILE A 358 14.31 15.86 4.11
C ILE A 358 15.79 15.64 4.37
N GLN A 359 16.40 16.50 5.23
CA GLN A 359 17.79 16.36 5.65
C GLN A 359 17.87 15.95 7.12
N ASP A 360 18.54 14.85 7.40
CA ASP A 360 18.83 14.37 8.76
C ASP A 360 20.28 13.87 8.85
N GLY A 361 21.13 14.65 9.50
CA GLY A 361 22.56 14.38 9.55
C GLY A 361 23.19 14.27 8.15
N GLN A 362 23.76 13.11 7.83
CA GLN A 362 24.35 12.81 6.51
C GLN A 362 23.35 12.11 5.55
N VAL A 363 22.11 11.94 5.98
CA VAL A 363 21.04 11.37 5.16
C VAL A 363 20.24 12.51 4.54
N ARG A 364 20.02 12.42 3.22
CA ARG A 364 19.13 13.27 2.46
C ARG A 364 18.16 12.43 1.68
N ILE A 365 16.87 12.69 1.83
CA ILE A 365 15.78 12.01 1.14
C ILE A 365 15.10 13.02 0.24
N THR A 366 15.09 12.78 -1.07
CA THR A 366 14.45 13.65 -2.06
C THR A 366 13.30 12.91 -2.72
N GLY A 367 12.12 13.53 -2.79
CA GLY A 367 10.99 13.03 -3.55
C GLY A 367 11.15 13.33 -5.03
N LEU A 368 11.00 12.32 -5.90
CA LEU A 368 11.14 12.50 -7.34
C LEU A 368 9.82 12.23 -8.05
N PRO A 369 9.54 12.93 -9.17
CA PRO A 369 8.39 12.66 -10.01
C PRO A 369 8.31 11.19 -10.43
N PHE A 370 7.10 10.68 -10.50
CA PHE A 370 6.77 9.31 -10.84
C PHE A 370 5.69 9.30 -11.94
N PHE A 371 5.95 8.72 -13.10
CA PHE A 371 5.00 8.62 -14.20
C PHE A 371 4.46 7.21 -14.36
N GLY A 372 3.29 7.09 -15.02
CA GLY A 372 2.65 5.82 -15.33
C GLY A 372 1.91 5.19 -14.16
N GLU A 373 1.68 3.90 -14.26
CA GLU A 373 1.16 2.94 -13.27
C GLU A 373 -0.31 3.17 -12.81
N HIS A 374 -0.85 4.37 -12.87
CA HIS A 374 -2.19 4.72 -12.37
C HIS A 374 -3.25 4.84 -13.49
N ALA A 375 -3.07 4.11 -14.61
CA ALA A 375 -4.04 4.03 -15.70
C ALA A 375 -4.50 5.41 -16.24
N ASP A 376 -3.57 6.36 -16.37
CA ASP A 376 -3.78 7.74 -16.84
C ASP A 376 -4.80 8.55 -16.01
N LEU A 377 -5.07 8.15 -14.77
CA LEU A 377 -5.87 8.94 -13.85
C LEU A 377 -5.05 10.11 -13.28
N ASP A 378 -5.74 11.20 -12.97
CA ASP A 378 -5.16 12.36 -12.28
C ASP A 378 -4.92 12.02 -10.80
N ILE A 379 -3.83 11.30 -10.55
CA ILE A 379 -3.34 10.90 -9.22
C ILE A 379 -1.97 11.52 -9.02
N LYS A 380 -1.86 12.34 -7.98
CA LYS A 380 -0.62 13.03 -7.59
C LYS A 380 0.11 12.32 -6.44
N SER A 381 -0.59 11.57 -5.60
CA SER A 381 -0.01 10.89 -4.45
C SER A 381 0.87 9.68 -4.84
N LYS A 382 1.91 9.97 -5.65
CA LYS A 382 2.91 9.01 -6.12
C LYS A 382 4.29 9.66 -6.21
N MET A 383 5.33 8.96 -5.74
CA MET A 383 6.68 9.49 -5.57
C MET A 383 7.72 8.39 -5.71
N ALA A 384 8.78 8.62 -6.48
CA ALA A 384 10.01 7.85 -6.35
C ALA A 384 10.91 8.52 -5.30
N TRP A 385 11.77 7.75 -4.64
CA TRP A 385 12.60 8.26 -3.57
C TRP A 385 14.09 8.16 -3.90
N LEU A 386 14.81 9.27 -3.79
CA LEU A 386 16.27 9.26 -3.85
C LEU A 386 16.82 9.44 -2.44
N ALA A 387 17.46 8.38 -1.91
CA ALA A 387 18.17 8.42 -0.64
C ALA A 387 19.66 8.62 -0.87
N ARG A 388 20.22 9.73 -0.35
CA ARG A 388 21.65 9.99 -0.29
C ARG A 388 22.15 9.81 1.13
N ILE A 389 23.17 8.98 1.32
CA ILE A 389 23.68 8.59 2.62
C ILE A 389 25.22 8.66 2.56
N GLY A 390 25.77 9.78 3.05
CA GLY A 390 27.19 10.06 2.85
C GLY A 390 27.51 10.15 1.35
N ALA A 391 28.34 9.24 0.84
CA ALA A 391 28.73 9.20 -0.58
C ALA A 391 27.90 8.20 -1.41
N HIS A 392 26.93 7.55 -0.83
CA HIS A 392 26.03 6.61 -1.54
C HIS A 392 24.74 7.29 -1.96
N SER A 393 24.22 6.90 -3.13
CA SER A 393 22.94 7.36 -3.67
C SER A 393 22.12 6.18 -4.20
N LEU A 394 20.92 5.99 -3.65
CA LEU A 394 20.03 4.88 -3.93
C LEU A 394 18.69 5.43 -4.42
N LEU A 395 18.25 5.04 -5.63
CA LEU A 395 16.99 5.46 -6.22
C LEU A 395 15.97 4.33 -6.14
N PHE A 396 14.88 4.57 -5.44
CA PHE A 396 13.72 3.70 -5.30
C PHE A 396 12.61 4.20 -6.24
N ALA A 397 12.56 3.65 -7.44
CA ALA A 397 11.66 4.10 -8.49
C ALA A 397 10.27 3.44 -8.42
N ALA A 398 10.05 2.49 -7.51
CA ALA A 398 8.80 1.74 -7.37
C ALA A 398 8.29 1.21 -8.73
N ASP A 399 7.01 1.32 -8.98
CA ASP A 399 6.34 0.85 -10.18
C ASP A 399 6.30 1.91 -11.30
N SER A 400 7.15 2.94 -11.18
CA SER A 400 7.19 4.01 -12.16
C SER A 400 7.44 3.50 -13.58
N CYS A 401 6.67 4.03 -14.53
CA CYS A 401 6.85 3.75 -15.95
C CYS A 401 7.59 4.91 -16.63
N ASN A 402 8.76 4.62 -17.22
CA ASN A 402 9.51 5.63 -17.97
C ASN A 402 8.85 5.87 -19.34
N ILE A 403 7.67 6.47 -19.36
CA ILE A 403 6.92 6.80 -20.57
C ILE A 403 7.43 8.07 -21.26
N GLU A 404 8.18 8.92 -20.54
CA GLU A 404 8.80 10.14 -21.05
C GLU A 404 10.27 10.22 -20.58
N PRO A 405 11.22 9.77 -21.41
CA PRO A 405 12.63 9.67 -21.03
C PRO A 405 13.28 10.99 -20.59
N HIS A 406 12.86 12.12 -21.15
CA HIS A 406 13.43 13.43 -20.81
C HIS A 406 13.21 13.81 -19.33
N LEU A 407 12.21 13.22 -18.65
CA LEU A 407 12.05 13.42 -17.22
C LEU A 407 13.34 13.03 -16.47
N TYR A 408 13.82 11.82 -16.70
CA TYR A 408 15.03 11.31 -16.03
C TYR A 408 16.30 12.06 -16.46
N GLU A 409 16.38 12.52 -17.72
CA GLU A 409 17.47 13.39 -18.17
C GLU A 409 17.48 14.75 -17.45
N HIS A 410 16.29 15.33 -17.19
CA HIS A 410 16.18 16.56 -16.38
C HIS A 410 16.61 16.30 -14.94
N LEU A 411 16.10 15.22 -14.33
CA LEU A 411 16.47 14.84 -12.97
C LEU A 411 17.96 14.57 -12.82
N HIS A 412 18.59 13.89 -13.79
CA HIS A 412 20.02 13.62 -13.74
C HIS A 412 20.86 14.91 -13.82
N ARG A 413 20.48 15.89 -14.66
CA ARG A 413 21.17 17.19 -14.73
C ARG A 413 21.16 17.93 -13.38
N ASP A 414 20.09 17.81 -12.63
CA ASP A 414 19.91 18.46 -11.33
C ASP A 414 20.55 17.66 -10.19
N LEU A 415 20.39 16.35 -10.22
CA LEU A 415 20.75 15.48 -9.14
C LEU A 415 22.06 14.70 -9.35
N GLY A 416 22.53 14.55 -10.59
CA GLY A 416 23.73 13.78 -10.94
C GLY A 416 23.53 12.25 -10.83
N ASP A 417 24.65 11.52 -10.81
CA ASP A 417 24.69 10.06 -10.85
C ASP A 417 24.07 9.39 -9.61
N VAL A 418 23.56 8.18 -9.81
CA VAL A 418 23.00 7.31 -8.78
C VAL A 418 23.79 5.99 -8.73
N ASP A 419 24.13 5.49 -7.55
CA ASP A 419 24.90 4.24 -7.40
C ASP A 419 24.04 3.02 -7.71
N ALA A 420 22.82 2.95 -7.14
CA ALA A 420 21.91 1.81 -7.31
C ALA A 420 20.48 2.27 -7.62
N LEU A 421 19.87 1.58 -8.59
CA LEU A 421 18.45 1.72 -8.97
C LEU A 421 17.67 0.50 -8.46
N PHE A 422 16.54 0.75 -7.79
CA PHE A 422 15.51 -0.23 -7.47
C PHE A 422 14.27 0.09 -8.33
N LEU A 423 13.85 -0.84 -9.20
CA LEU A 423 12.79 -0.60 -10.20
C LEU A 423 11.82 -1.76 -10.26
N GLY A 424 10.53 -1.49 -10.13
CA GLY A 424 9.43 -2.39 -10.47
C GLY A 424 9.32 -2.55 -11.99
N MET A 425 9.11 -3.78 -12.43
CA MET A 425 9.00 -4.09 -13.86
C MET A 425 7.73 -4.87 -14.19
N GLU A 426 6.64 -4.60 -13.51
CA GLU A 426 5.33 -5.13 -13.82
C GLU A 426 4.74 -4.43 -15.05
N CYS A 427 5.41 -4.60 -16.20
CA CYS A 427 5.12 -3.91 -17.45
C CYS A 427 3.88 -4.43 -18.20
N ASP A 428 3.12 -5.33 -17.62
CA ASP A 428 1.83 -5.85 -18.11
C ASP A 428 0.81 -5.90 -16.97
N GLY A 429 0.58 -4.75 -16.35
CA GLY A 429 -0.29 -4.59 -15.20
C GLY A 429 -1.79 -4.81 -15.50
N ALA A 430 -2.62 -4.74 -14.48
CA ALA A 430 -4.07 -4.92 -14.58
C ALA A 430 -4.76 -3.75 -15.35
N PRO A 431 -5.95 -3.95 -15.93
CA PRO A 431 -6.71 -2.86 -16.55
C PRO A 431 -7.24 -1.87 -15.48
N LEU A 432 -7.52 -0.64 -15.89
CA LEU A 432 -8.05 0.45 -15.07
C LEU A 432 -9.14 0.02 -14.08
N SER A 433 -10.14 -0.73 -14.58
CA SER A 433 -11.31 -1.11 -13.77
C SER A 433 -11.00 -2.13 -12.68
N TRP A 434 -9.86 -2.81 -12.73
CA TRP A 434 -9.48 -3.78 -11.72
C TRP A 434 -9.37 -3.14 -10.33
N LEU A 435 -8.67 -2.01 -10.23
CA LEU A 435 -8.50 -1.28 -8.98
C LEU A 435 -9.52 -0.14 -8.85
N TYR A 436 -9.60 0.74 -9.86
CA TYR A 436 -10.37 1.97 -9.82
C TYR A 436 -11.82 1.84 -10.30
N GLY A 437 -12.23 0.66 -10.79
CA GLY A 437 -13.60 0.42 -11.28
C GLY A 437 -14.71 0.90 -10.34
N PRO A 438 -14.66 0.66 -9.02
CA PRO A 438 -15.66 1.17 -8.08
C PRO A 438 -15.76 2.70 -8.01
N LEU A 439 -14.69 3.42 -8.30
CA LEU A 439 -14.66 4.90 -8.25
C LEU A 439 -15.26 5.54 -9.49
N LEU A 440 -15.29 4.82 -10.61
CA LEU A 440 -15.81 5.34 -11.88
C LEU A 440 -17.31 5.64 -11.79
N THR A 441 -17.70 6.85 -12.16
CA THR A 441 -19.10 7.29 -12.20
C THR A 441 -19.77 6.96 -13.53
N GLN A 442 -18.98 6.54 -14.53
CA GLN A 442 -19.43 6.09 -15.83
C GLN A 442 -18.82 4.72 -16.16
N LYS A 443 -19.59 3.94 -16.92
CA LYS A 443 -19.09 2.67 -17.43
C LYS A 443 -18.00 2.93 -18.47
N VAL A 444 -16.87 2.24 -18.31
CA VAL A 444 -15.77 2.24 -19.27
C VAL A 444 -16.01 1.14 -20.31
N GLU A 445 -15.77 1.45 -21.58
CA GLU A 445 -15.75 0.45 -22.67
C GLU A 445 -14.54 -0.47 -22.53
N ARG A 446 -14.72 -1.74 -22.94
CA ARG A 446 -13.68 -2.76 -22.76
C ARG A 446 -12.35 -2.37 -23.42
N ALA A 447 -12.36 -1.84 -24.64
CA ALA A 447 -11.15 -1.44 -25.34
C ALA A 447 -10.42 -0.28 -24.63
N MET A 448 -11.19 0.66 -24.06
CA MET A 448 -10.65 1.77 -23.26
C MET A 448 -10.05 1.25 -21.96
N ASP A 449 -10.73 0.34 -21.26
CA ASP A 449 -10.28 -0.28 -20.02
C ASP A 449 -8.97 -1.07 -20.23
N GLU A 450 -8.92 -1.90 -21.28
CA GLU A 450 -7.74 -2.68 -21.65
C GLU A 450 -6.56 -1.83 -22.13
N SER A 451 -6.79 -0.63 -22.64
CA SER A 451 -5.73 0.30 -23.09
C SER A 451 -5.10 1.08 -21.94
N ARG A 452 -5.81 1.27 -20.84
CA ARG A 452 -5.39 2.01 -19.65
C ARG A 452 -5.02 1.03 -18.55
N ARG A 453 -3.73 0.72 -18.42
CA ARG A 453 -3.24 -0.33 -17.53
C ARG A 453 -2.41 0.24 -16.38
N LEU A 454 -2.38 -0.50 -15.29
CA LEU A 454 -1.49 -0.29 -14.14
C LEU A 454 -0.14 -0.91 -14.48
N SER A 455 0.66 -0.24 -15.32
CA SER A 455 1.89 -0.82 -15.87
C SER A 455 3.12 -0.01 -15.49
N GLY A 456 4.13 -0.72 -15.00
CA GLY A 456 5.48 -0.22 -14.78
C GLY A 456 6.37 -0.25 -16.03
N SER A 457 7.68 -0.07 -15.84
CA SER A 457 8.68 0.00 -16.93
C SER A 457 8.99 -1.38 -17.54
N ASN A 458 9.23 -1.41 -18.86
CA ASN A 458 9.83 -2.54 -19.57
C ASN A 458 11.38 -2.43 -19.60
N CYS A 459 12.04 -3.37 -20.27
CA CYS A 459 13.51 -3.41 -20.37
C CYS A 459 14.12 -2.13 -20.99
N GLU A 460 13.57 -1.62 -22.07
CA GLU A 460 14.08 -0.42 -22.76
C GLU A 460 13.96 0.81 -21.85
N GLN A 461 12.81 0.96 -21.23
CA GLN A 461 12.51 2.04 -20.27
C GLN A 461 13.41 1.99 -19.04
N GLY A 462 13.59 0.80 -18.46
CA GLY A 462 14.50 0.61 -17.32
C GLY A 462 15.96 0.85 -17.68
N MET A 463 16.42 0.35 -18.84
CA MET A 463 17.78 0.60 -19.32
C MET A 463 18.06 2.08 -19.60
N HIS A 464 17.05 2.83 -20.03
CA HIS A 464 17.20 4.28 -20.17
C HIS A 464 17.49 4.94 -18.80
N ILE A 465 16.77 4.59 -17.75
CA ILE A 465 17.02 5.11 -16.40
C ILE A 465 18.42 4.74 -15.91
N VAL A 466 18.81 3.45 -16.05
CA VAL A 466 20.15 2.95 -15.69
C VAL A 466 21.26 3.74 -16.38
N ASN A 467 21.13 3.98 -17.69
CA ASN A 467 22.12 4.70 -18.47
C ASN A 467 22.17 6.20 -18.10
N THR A 468 21.01 6.83 -17.96
CA THR A 468 20.89 8.26 -17.66
C THR A 468 21.54 8.60 -16.33
N PHE A 469 21.29 7.80 -15.30
CA PHE A 469 21.89 8.02 -13.97
C PHE A 469 23.25 7.37 -13.76
N ASN A 470 23.85 6.78 -14.80
CA ASN A 470 25.13 6.07 -14.72
C ASN A 470 25.17 5.06 -13.56
N CYS A 471 24.09 4.29 -13.39
CA CYS A 471 23.93 3.34 -12.29
C CYS A 471 24.99 2.23 -12.36
N ARG A 472 25.58 1.89 -11.22
CA ARG A 472 26.52 0.76 -11.08
C ARG A 472 25.81 -0.52 -10.68
N GLU A 473 24.63 -0.39 -10.10
CA GLU A 473 23.79 -1.50 -9.63
C GLU A 473 22.33 -1.26 -10.04
N ALA A 474 21.64 -2.31 -10.45
CA ALA A 474 20.22 -2.29 -10.81
C ALA A 474 19.50 -3.50 -10.22
N TYR A 475 18.54 -3.24 -9.38
CA TYR A 475 17.75 -4.25 -8.68
C TYR A 475 16.30 -4.21 -9.17
N VAL A 476 15.85 -5.31 -9.76
CA VAL A 476 14.42 -5.48 -10.07
C VAL A 476 13.72 -5.93 -8.80
N TYR A 477 12.70 -5.19 -8.35
CA TYR A 477 11.92 -5.47 -7.16
C TYR A 477 10.44 -5.16 -7.41
N ALA A 478 9.59 -5.16 -6.41
CA ALA A 478 8.14 -4.87 -6.54
C ALA A 478 7.45 -5.71 -7.64
N MET A 479 7.83 -6.99 -7.75
CA MET A 479 7.28 -7.91 -8.74
C MET A 479 6.16 -8.81 -8.19
N GLY A 480 5.87 -8.75 -6.89
CA GLY A 480 4.85 -9.58 -6.24
C GLY A 480 5.09 -11.09 -6.37
N GLN A 481 6.35 -11.53 -6.53
CA GLN A 481 6.68 -12.94 -6.75
C GLN A 481 6.75 -13.76 -5.46
N GLU A 482 6.89 -13.12 -4.31
CA GLU A 482 6.95 -13.78 -3.02
C GLU A 482 5.61 -14.43 -2.69
N PRO A 483 5.59 -15.74 -2.34
CA PRO A 483 4.32 -16.45 -2.11
C PRO A 483 3.45 -15.83 -1.01
N TRP A 484 4.06 -15.21 0.01
CA TRP A 484 3.34 -14.54 1.09
C TRP A 484 2.64 -13.23 0.68
N LEU A 485 2.78 -12.81 -0.59
CA LEU A 485 2.08 -11.66 -1.17
C LEU A 485 0.89 -12.07 -2.06
N ASN A 486 0.70 -13.37 -2.31
CA ASN A 486 -0.36 -13.86 -3.21
C ASN A 486 -1.76 -13.34 -2.83
N TYR A 487 -2.02 -13.17 -1.53
CA TYR A 487 -3.31 -12.68 -1.04
C TYR A 487 -3.58 -11.20 -1.33
N ILE A 488 -2.53 -10.43 -1.67
CA ILE A 488 -2.60 -9.01 -2.02
C ILE A 488 -2.51 -8.83 -3.54
N MET A 489 -1.53 -9.48 -4.17
CA MET A 489 -1.22 -9.32 -5.59
C MET A 489 -2.09 -10.20 -6.48
N SER A 490 -2.34 -11.44 -6.03
CA SER A 490 -3.06 -12.47 -6.81
C SER A 490 -2.48 -12.67 -8.22
N VAL A 491 -1.15 -12.62 -8.34
CA VAL A 491 -0.40 -12.77 -9.60
C VAL A 491 0.39 -14.08 -9.58
N LYS A 492 0.43 -14.78 -10.71
CA LYS A 492 1.30 -15.94 -10.93
C LYS A 492 2.04 -15.77 -12.25
N TYR A 493 3.31 -15.47 -12.18
CA TYR A 493 4.15 -15.40 -13.37
C TYR A 493 4.65 -16.78 -13.80
N THR A 494 4.84 -16.91 -15.11
CA THR A 494 5.58 -18.01 -15.75
C THR A 494 6.84 -17.44 -16.39
N GLU A 495 7.77 -18.29 -16.81
CA GLU A 495 8.96 -17.87 -17.55
C GLU A 495 8.65 -17.09 -18.85
N GLN A 496 7.45 -17.26 -19.41
CA GLN A 496 6.96 -16.58 -20.60
C GLN A 496 6.19 -15.29 -20.29
N SER A 497 5.89 -15.01 -19.02
CA SER A 497 5.22 -13.77 -18.63
C SER A 497 6.07 -12.57 -19.02
N ARG A 498 5.45 -11.56 -19.64
CA ARG A 498 6.15 -10.38 -20.15
C ARG A 498 6.99 -9.67 -19.07
N PRO A 499 6.51 -9.45 -17.83
CA PRO A 499 7.34 -8.85 -16.77
C PRO A 499 8.61 -9.68 -16.47
N ILE A 500 8.52 -11.02 -16.54
CA ILE A 500 9.68 -11.90 -16.33
C ILE A 500 10.66 -11.81 -17.47
N THR A 501 10.20 -11.88 -18.72
CA THR A 501 11.08 -11.80 -19.90
C THR A 501 11.75 -10.44 -20.02
N GLU A 502 11.02 -9.34 -19.78
CA GLU A 502 11.57 -7.98 -19.84
C GLU A 502 12.59 -7.72 -18.71
N SER A 503 12.31 -8.16 -17.48
CA SER A 503 13.25 -8.01 -16.39
C SER A 503 14.50 -8.90 -16.54
N ASN A 504 14.37 -10.11 -17.11
CA ASN A 504 15.52 -10.95 -17.46
C ASN A 504 16.43 -10.25 -18.50
N ARG A 505 15.83 -9.63 -19.54
CA ARG A 505 16.57 -8.86 -20.55
C ARG A 505 17.31 -7.68 -19.97
N LEU A 506 16.69 -6.94 -19.04
CA LEU A 506 17.34 -5.83 -18.35
C LEU A 506 18.55 -6.32 -17.56
N ILE A 507 18.38 -7.37 -16.73
CA ILE A 507 19.43 -7.95 -15.90
C ILE A 507 20.60 -8.43 -16.77
N GLU A 508 20.31 -9.14 -17.86
CA GLU A 508 21.34 -9.64 -18.78
C GLU A 508 22.08 -8.48 -19.46
N THR A 509 21.37 -7.46 -19.94
CA THR A 509 21.95 -6.28 -20.57
C THR A 509 22.85 -5.51 -19.61
N CYS A 510 22.44 -5.35 -18.35
CA CYS A 510 23.25 -4.73 -17.30
C CYS A 510 24.54 -5.52 -17.05
N LYS A 511 24.45 -6.84 -16.87
CA LYS A 511 25.62 -7.73 -16.66
C LYS A 511 26.61 -7.68 -17.81
N GLN A 512 26.14 -7.67 -19.05
CA GLN A 512 27.01 -7.52 -20.25
C GLN A 512 27.79 -6.20 -20.28
N ARG A 513 27.29 -5.17 -19.57
CA ARG A 513 27.93 -3.85 -19.43
C ARG A 513 28.75 -3.70 -18.15
N GLY A 514 28.89 -4.77 -17.36
CA GLY A 514 29.63 -4.75 -16.09
C GLY A 514 28.85 -4.09 -14.94
N ILE A 515 27.53 -3.91 -15.08
CA ILE A 515 26.63 -3.38 -14.04
C ILE A 515 26.14 -4.57 -13.23
N ILE A 516 26.19 -4.48 -11.91
CA ILE A 516 25.60 -5.48 -10.99
C ILE A 516 24.08 -5.44 -11.16
N ALA A 517 23.46 -6.58 -11.50
CA ALA A 517 22.02 -6.61 -11.66
C ALA A 517 21.43 -7.96 -11.25
N GLU A 518 20.31 -7.90 -10.52
CA GLU A 518 19.53 -9.09 -10.13
C GLU A 518 18.05 -8.74 -9.90
N ARG A 519 17.19 -9.76 -9.92
CA ARG A 519 15.81 -9.66 -9.41
C ARG A 519 15.83 -10.11 -7.97
N LEU A 520 15.36 -9.23 -7.07
CA LEU A 520 15.26 -9.53 -5.65
C LEU A 520 14.11 -10.49 -5.40
N PHE A 521 14.32 -11.41 -4.46
CA PHE A 521 13.32 -12.39 -4.06
C PHE A 521 13.65 -12.93 -2.65
N GLY A 522 12.63 -13.08 -1.80
CA GLY A 522 12.79 -13.60 -0.45
C GLY A 522 13.45 -12.59 0.48
N GLU A 523 14.73 -12.74 0.72
CA GLU A 523 15.52 -11.80 1.51
C GLU A 523 16.86 -11.50 0.84
N LYS A 524 17.38 -10.31 1.10
CA LYS A 524 18.72 -9.88 0.67
C LYS A 524 19.29 -8.90 1.68
N GLU A 525 20.58 -9.02 1.97
CA GLU A 525 21.34 -8.03 2.73
C GLU A 525 22.59 -7.62 1.94
N ILE A 526 22.85 -6.31 1.87
CA ILE A 526 24.07 -5.74 1.29
C ILE A 526 24.64 -4.72 2.25
N LEU A 527 25.95 -4.78 2.43
CA LEU A 527 26.75 -3.81 3.17
C LEU A 527 27.55 -2.96 2.16
N LEU A 528 27.27 -1.66 2.12
CA LEU A 528 28.03 -0.70 1.34
C LEU A 528 29.09 -0.08 2.25
N GLU A 529 30.38 -0.25 1.88
CA GLU A 529 31.49 0.30 2.63
C GLU A 529 31.48 1.85 2.60
N GLN A 530 32.04 2.46 3.64
CA GLN A 530 32.15 3.92 3.68
C GLN A 530 33.05 4.41 2.54
N LYS A 531 32.50 5.24 1.65
CA LYS A 531 33.24 5.93 0.61
C LYS A 531 33.60 7.34 1.06
N PRO A 532 34.75 7.91 0.62
CA PRO A 532 35.00 9.33 0.82
C PRO A 532 33.89 10.17 0.13
N PRO A 533 33.53 11.35 0.69
CA PRO A 533 32.51 12.21 0.09
C PRO A 533 32.85 12.49 -1.38
N ARG A 534 31.86 12.39 -2.25
CA ARG A 534 32.02 12.89 -3.64
C ARG A 534 32.31 14.39 -3.58
N ALA A 535 33.34 14.84 -4.31
CA ALA A 535 33.58 16.26 -4.49
C ALA A 535 32.29 16.86 -5.13
N ALA A 536 31.75 17.91 -4.54
CA ALA A 536 30.62 18.62 -5.11
C ALA A 536 30.99 19.03 -6.54
N ALA A 537 30.19 18.64 -7.53
CA ALA A 537 30.35 19.15 -8.89
C ALA A 537 30.27 20.69 -8.81
N ALA A 538 31.29 21.36 -9.27
CA ALA A 538 31.26 22.83 -9.35
C ALA A 538 30.07 23.22 -10.23
N PRO A 539 29.23 24.20 -9.83
CA PRO A 539 28.16 24.67 -10.68
C PRO A 539 28.78 25.15 -12.00
N GLU A 540 28.40 24.55 -13.12
CA GLU A 540 28.73 25.13 -14.43
C GLU A 540 28.09 26.51 -14.50
N LEU A 541 28.91 27.55 -14.48
CA LEU A 541 28.49 28.91 -14.74
C LEU A 541 27.91 28.94 -16.16
N ILE A 542 26.58 28.98 -16.25
CA ILE A 542 25.89 29.30 -17.50
C ILE A 542 26.38 30.68 -17.90
N SER A 543 27.30 30.74 -18.86
CA SER A 543 27.68 31.99 -19.52
C SER A 543 26.47 32.51 -20.29
N ALA A 544 26.03 33.72 -19.89
CA ALA A 544 24.90 34.45 -20.47
C ALA A 544 25.09 34.73 -21.97
#